data_eb28603a3431c5804fe0e5dfb2586406
#
_entry.id   eb28603a3431c5804fe0e5dfb2586406
#
_cell.length_a   1.000
_cell.length_b   1.000
_cell.length_c   1.000
_cell.angle_alpha   90.00
_cell.angle_beta   90.00
_cell.angle_gamma   90.00
#
_symmetry.space_group_name_H-M   'P 1'
#
loop_
_entity.id
_entity.type
_entity.pdbx_description
1 polymer ?
#
loop_
_entity_poly.entity_id
_entity_poly.type
_entity_poly.pdbx_seq_one_letter_code
_entity_poly.pdbx_strand_id
1 'polypeptide(L)'
;HSFPTRRSSDLRDDKKKIMVLGSGPIRIGQGIEFDYCSVHCVWALKEAGYDTIIVNNNPETVSTDFDIADRLYFEPLTPEDVENIVDIEKPDGAIVQFGGQTAIKLTKALMEMGVKILGTSADDVDAAEDRERFDEILEKCHIDRPRGSTVFTVEEALEVANKLKYPVLVRPSYVLGGAGMEICLNDGDVKKFMEIINRQYQEHPILIDKYLSGKEVEVDAICDEHGVLIPGIMEHVERAGVHSGDSISVYPSQKIKDHIKDTIVEYTKRLAK
;
A
#
# COMPACT_ATOMS: atom_id res chain seq x y z
N HIS A 1 9.20 29.63 -0.14
CA HIS A 1 9.55 29.47 -1.56
C HIS A 1 10.82 28.63 -1.65
N SER A 2 10.69 27.34 -1.93
CA SER A 2 11.82 26.49 -2.26
C SER A 2 12.28 26.83 -3.69
N PHE A 3 13.54 27.17 -3.85
CA PHE A 3 14.13 27.33 -5.18
C PHE A 3 14.61 25.97 -5.66
N PRO A 4 14.25 25.53 -6.88
CA PRO A 4 14.84 24.35 -7.46
C PRO A 4 16.34 24.56 -7.58
N THR A 5 17.12 23.64 -7.02
CA THR A 5 18.58 23.66 -7.19
C THR A 5 18.91 23.21 -8.62
N ARG A 6 18.98 24.16 -9.56
CA ARG A 6 19.40 23.90 -10.94
C ARG A 6 20.90 23.67 -10.99
N ARG A 7 21.32 22.53 -11.55
CA ARG A 7 22.70 22.30 -12.01
C ARG A 7 22.89 22.85 -13.43
N SER A 8 24.14 23.23 -13.77
CA SER A 8 24.51 23.73 -15.10
C SER A 8 24.32 22.73 -16.26
N SER A 9 23.87 21.49 -15.98
CA SER A 9 23.48 20.48 -16.95
C SER A 9 22.06 20.64 -17.52
N ASP A 10 21.32 21.65 -17.07
CA ASP A 10 19.90 21.89 -17.41
C ASP A 10 19.64 22.28 -18.87
N LEU A 11 20.66 22.24 -19.72
CA LEU A 11 20.58 22.60 -21.14
C LEU A 11 20.29 21.42 -22.09
N ARG A 12 19.90 20.24 -21.55
CA ARG A 12 19.51 19.10 -22.39
C ARG A 12 18.00 18.92 -22.34
N ASP A 13 17.33 19.59 -23.25
CA ASP A 13 15.87 19.56 -23.42
C ASP A 13 15.28 18.24 -23.96
N ASP A 14 16.10 17.24 -24.24
CA ASP A 14 15.69 16.04 -24.98
C ASP A 14 15.44 14.80 -24.08
N LYS A 15 15.77 14.88 -22.78
CA LYS A 15 15.55 13.75 -21.86
C LYS A 15 14.15 13.75 -21.30
N LYS A 16 13.53 12.56 -21.30
CA LYS A 16 12.26 12.36 -20.59
C LYS A 16 12.44 12.57 -19.10
N LYS A 17 11.47 13.25 -18.49
CA LYS A 17 11.45 13.60 -17.06
C LYS A 17 10.51 12.68 -16.33
N ILE A 18 11.00 12.04 -15.27
CA ILE A 18 10.19 11.20 -14.40
C ILE A 18 10.15 11.78 -12.99
N MET A 19 8.95 11.96 -12.48
CA MET A 19 8.70 12.45 -11.13
C MET A 19 8.49 11.27 -10.17
N VAL A 20 9.21 11.27 -9.06
CA VAL A 20 9.06 10.30 -7.98
C VAL A 20 8.48 11.03 -6.77
N LEU A 21 7.35 10.56 -6.27
CA LEU A 21 6.73 11.12 -5.06
C LEU A 21 7.18 10.33 -3.84
N GLY A 22 7.75 11.03 -2.87
CA GLY A 22 8.14 10.47 -1.58
C GLY A 22 6.97 10.28 -0.63
N SER A 23 7.27 9.81 0.57
CA SER A 23 6.26 9.49 1.60
C SER A 23 5.84 10.68 2.48
N GLY A 24 6.53 11.81 2.35
CA GLY A 24 6.39 12.88 3.33
C GLY A 24 6.94 12.50 4.71
N PRO A 25 6.52 13.17 5.77
CA PRO A 25 6.88 12.81 7.13
C PRO A 25 6.42 11.38 7.45
N ILE A 26 7.34 10.58 8.02
CA ILE A 26 7.07 9.19 8.40
C ILE A 26 5.97 9.16 9.47
N ARG A 27 4.98 8.30 9.28
CA ARG A 27 3.86 8.09 10.20
C ARG A 27 4.02 6.76 10.94
N ILE A 28 3.29 6.58 12.03
CA ILE A 28 3.20 5.28 12.72
C ILE A 28 2.79 4.19 11.73
N GLY A 29 3.53 3.08 11.71
CA GLY A 29 3.34 1.97 10.77
C GLY A 29 4.03 2.14 9.42
N GLN A 30 4.82 3.20 9.22
CA GLN A 30 5.70 3.38 8.08
C GLN A 30 7.16 3.35 8.55
N GLY A 31 8.03 2.76 7.76
CA GLY A 31 9.45 2.70 8.03
C GLY A 31 10.28 3.44 6.97
N ILE A 32 11.59 3.33 7.11
CA ILE A 32 12.54 3.95 6.18
C ILE A 32 12.57 3.30 4.79
N GLU A 33 11.91 2.16 4.62
CA GLU A 33 11.81 1.44 3.35
C GLU A 33 11.26 2.30 2.23
N PHE A 34 10.32 3.19 2.50
CA PHE A 34 9.78 4.11 1.51
C PHE A 34 10.84 5.08 0.98
N ASP A 35 11.68 5.61 1.87
CA ASP A 35 12.76 6.49 1.46
C ASP A 35 13.84 5.72 0.69
N TYR A 36 14.22 4.54 1.18
CA TYR A 36 15.16 3.64 0.51
C TYR A 36 14.68 3.30 -0.91
N CYS A 37 13.42 2.91 -1.08
CA CYS A 37 12.85 2.58 -2.39
C CYS A 37 12.80 3.80 -3.30
N SER A 38 12.47 4.99 -2.79
CA SER A 38 12.45 6.24 -3.56
C SER A 38 13.85 6.60 -4.08
N VAL A 39 14.88 6.48 -3.24
CA VAL A 39 16.28 6.74 -3.62
C VAL A 39 16.74 5.76 -4.70
N HIS A 40 16.51 4.46 -4.49
CA HIS A 40 16.89 3.44 -5.47
C HIS A 40 16.12 3.58 -6.79
N CYS A 41 14.87 3.97 -6.76
CA CYS A 41 14.10 4.29 -7.94
C CYS A 41 14.72 5.44 -8.73
N VAL A 42 15.08 6.53 -8.05
CA VAL A 42 15.76 7.68 -8.69
C VAL A 42 17.09 7.26 -9.31
N TRP A 43 17.90 6.47 -8.63
CA TRP A 43 19.16 5.98 -9.18
C TRP A 43 18.97 5.10 -10.41
N ALA A 44 18.02 4.18 -10.38
CA ALA A 44 17.68 3.33 -11.52
C ALA A 44 17.21 4.14 -12.74
N LEU A 45 16.38 5.17 -12.51
CA LEU A 45 15.93 6.09 -13.56
C LEU A 45 17.09 6.89 -14.16
N LYS A 46 18.01 7.40 -13.32
CA LYS A 46 19.21 8.11 -13.80
C LYS A 46 20.11 7.20 -14.63
N GLU A 47 20.31 5.95 -14.19
CA GLU A 47 21.08 4.95 -14.94
C GLU A 47 20.40 4.62 -16.28
N ALA A 48 19.07 4.58 -16.33
CA ALA A 48 18.29 4.41 -17.54
C ALA A 48 18.26 5.66 -18.46
N GLY A 49 18.86 6.77 -18.01
CA GLY A 49 19.01 7.98 -18.83
C GLY A 49 17.90 9.00 -18.72
N TYR A 50 17.01 8.87 -17.74
CA TYR A 50 15.95 9.86 -17.45
C TYR A 50 16.46 11.03 -16.62
N ASP A 51 15.82 12.19 -16.77
CA ASP A 51 15.91 13.28 -15.81
C ASP A 51 14.93 13.01 -14.67
N THR A 52 15.42 13.12 -13.43
CA THR A 52 14.67 12.72 -12.27
C THR A 52 14.23 13.93 -11.43
N ILE A 53 12.97 13.92 -11.04
CA ILE A 53 12.38 14.90 -10.15
C ILE A 53 11.90 14.16 -8.92
N ILE A 54 12.32 14.58 -7.72
CA ILE A 54 11.77 14.06 -6.48
C ILE A 54 10.95 15.15 -5.78
N VAL A 55 9.78 14.77 -5.29
CA VAL A 55 8.92 15.62 -4.47
C VAL A 55 8.77 14.95 -3.11
N ASN A 56 9.33 15.54 -2.09
CA ASN A 56 9.23 15.03 -0.72
C ASN A 56 9.51 16.17 0.27
N ASN A 57 8.81 16.19 1.40
CA ASN A 57 8.95 17.22 2.43
C ASN A 57 9.41 16.66 3.79
N ASN A 58 10.09 15.53 3.79
CA ASN A 58 10.72 15.00 5.00
C ASN A 58 12.20 15.44 5.05
N PRO A 59 12.60 16.29 6.02
CA PRO A 59 13.97 16.80 6.09
C PRO A 59 14.98 15.76 6.59
N GLU A 60 14.52 14.64 7.12
CA GLU A 60 15.37 13.61 7.76
C GLU A 60 15.51 12.36 6.89
N THR A 61 15.38 12.50 5.56
CA THR A 61 15.47 11.38 4.61
C THR A 61 16.52 11.63 3.55
N VAL A 62 17.15 10.55 3.08
CA VAL A 62 18.18 10.58 2.03
C VAL A 62 17.59 11.04 0.69
N SER A 63 16.34 10.74 0.41
CA SER A 63 15.68 11.16 -0.83
C SER A 63 15.61 12.68 -1.00
N THR A 64 15.70 13.43 0.08
CA THR A 64 15.73 14.91 0.08
C THR A 64 17.14 15.49 0.06
N ASP A 65 18.18 14.67 -0.04
CA ASP A 65 19.53 15.15 -0.23
C ASP A 65 19.69 15.72 -1.65
N PHE A 66 20.41 16.82 -1.76
CA PHE A 66 20.54 17.64 -2.98
C PHE A 66 21.19 16.92 -4.17
N ASP A 67 21.89 15.81 -3.93
CA ASP A 67 22.63 15.05 -4.94
C ASP A 67 21.93 13.77 -5.40
N ILE A 68 20.79 13.44 -4.82
CA ILE A 68 20.02 12.22 -5.16
C ILE A 68 19.35 12.38 -6.53
N ALA A 69 18.44 13.33 -6.68
CA ALA A 69 17.72 13.60 -7.92
C ALA A 69 18.36 14.78 -8.72
N ASP A 70 17.98 14.90 -9.98
CA ASP A 70 18.38 16.06 -10.79
C ASP A 70 17.64 17.34 -10.32
N ARG A 71 16.41 17.17 -9.82
CA ARG A 71 15.61 18.23 -9.21
C ARG A 71 14.94 17.74 -7.95
N LEU A 72 15.05 18.53 -6.90
CA LEU A 72 14.36 18.32 -5.63
C LEU A 72 13.34 19.42 -5.40
N TYR A 73 12.09 19.02 -5.17
CA TYR A 73 11.04 19.88 -4.66
C TYR A 73 10.73 19.49 -3.22
N PHE A 74 11.14 20.37 -2.30
CA PHE A 74 10.86 20.19 -0.89
C PHE A 74 9.52 20.86 -0.55
N GLU A 75 8.44 20.25 -1.05
CA GLU A 75 7.08 20.78 -0.96
C GLU A 75 6.12 19.72 -0.38
N PRO A 76 5.01 20.15 0.22
CA PRO A 76 3.98 19.23 0.68
C PRO A 76 3.45 18.36 -0.45
N LEU A 77 3.09 17.13 -0.10
CA LEU A 77 2.47 16.18 -1.02
C LEU A 77 0.95 16.37 -1.03
N THR A 78 0.52 17.57 -1.45
CA THR A 78 -0.88 17.92 -1.68
C THR A 78 -1.17 18.03 -3.18
N PRO A 79 -2.41 17.85 -3.63
CA PRO A 79 -2.76 18.02 -5.05
C PRO A 79 -2.34 19.38 -5.59
N GLU A 80 -2.56 20.45 -4.83
CA GLU A 80 -2.29 21.84 -5.25
C GLU A 80 -0.79 22.12 -5.40
N ASP A 81 0.04 21.64 -4.47
CA ASP A 81 1.48 21.84 -4.53
C ASP A 81 2.09 21.02 -5.69
N VAL A 82 1.62 19.78 -5.86
CA VAL A 82 2.09 18.89 -6.92
C VAL A 82 1.66 19.39 -8.30
N GLU A 83 0.45 19.97 -8.44
CA GLU A 83 -0.03 20.60 -9.69
C GLU A 83 0.92 21.71 -10.14
N ASN A 84 1.35 22.59 -9.23
CA ASN A 84 2.30 23.64 -9.54
C ASN A 84 3.64 23.10 -10.06
N ILE A 85 4.11 21.97 -9.50
CA ILE A 85 5.34 21.31 -9.95
C ILE A 85 5.14 20.68 -11.32
N VAL A 86 4.02 20.00 -11.55
CA VAL A 86 3.64 19.43 -12.84
C VAL A 86 3.59 20.47 -13.93
N ASP A 87 2.99 21.63 -13.65
CA ASP A 87 2.88 22.73 -14.62
C ASP A 87 4.25 23.29 -15.02
N ILE A 88 5.20 23.38 -14.09
CA ILE A 88 6.54 23.88 -14.34
C ILE A 88 7.40 22.84 -15.07
N GLU A 89 7.42 21.61 -14.56
CA GLU A 89 8.33 20.56 -15.01
C GLU A 89 7.82 19.76 -16.19
N LYS A 90 6.50 19.61 -16.32
CA LYS A 90 5.82 18.83 -17.37
C LYS A 90 6.43 17.43 -17.47
N PRO A 91 6.36 16.61 -16.41
CA PRO A 91 6.96 15.28 -16.39
C PRO A 91 6.28 14.35 -17.39
N ASP A 92 7.05 13.49 -18.04
CA ASP A 92 6.54 12.44 -18.94
C ASP A 92 5.82 11.32 -18.18
N GLY A 93 6.05 11.22 -16.87
CA GLY A 93 5.39 10.26 -15.98
C GLY A 93 5.74 10.47 -14.53
N ALA A 94 4.94 9.84 -13.67
CA ALA A 94 5.13 9.88 -12.22
C ALA A 94 5.11 8.46 -11.63
N ILE A 95 5.91 8.24 -10.59
CA ILE A 95 5.95 7.02 -9.78
C ILE A 95 5.46 7.37 -8.38
N VAL A 96 4.42 6.67 -7.92
CA VAL A 96 3.74 6.92 -6.64
C VAL A 96 3.91 5.76 -5.64
N GLN A 97 4.28 4.57 -6.10
CA GLN A 97 4.30 3.34 -5.30
C GLN A 97 5.23 3.43 -4.09
N PHE A 98 6.33 4.13 -4.21
CA PHE A 98 7.36 4.21 -3.16
C PHE A 98 7.09 5.28 -2.10
N GLY A 99 6.07 6.09 -2.28
CA GLY A 99 5.68 7.13 -1.31
C GLY A 99 4.57 6.69 -0.34
N GLY A 100 4.25 5.40 -0.28
CA GLY A 100 3.21 4.85 0.58
C GLY A 100 1.85 5.53 0.37
N GLN A 101 0.99 5.48 1.37
CA GLN A 101 -0.37 6.04 1.31
C GLN A 101 -0.42 7.54 0.99
N THR A 102 0.64 8.28 1.30
CA THR A 102 0.69 9.71 1.01
C THR A 102 0.75 9.97 -0.50
N ALA A 103 1.65 9.27 -1.21
CA ALA A 103 1.81 9.43 -2.65
C ALA A 103 0.70 8.70 -3.44
N ILE A 104 0.28 7.51 -2.99
CA ILE A 104 -0.78 6.74 -3.63
C ILE A 104 -2.09 7.53 -3.72
N LYS A 105 -2.44 8.29 -2.70
CA LYS A 105 -3.64 9.16 -2.70
C LYS A 105 -3.60 10.27 -3.77
N LEU A 106 -2.43 10.62 -4.27
CA LEU A 106 -2.28 11.61 -5.34
C LEU A 106 -2.45 11.04 -6.75
N THR A 107 -2.58 9.73 -6.88
CA THR A 107 -2.65 9.05 -8.18
C THR A 107 -3.78 9.59 -9.06
N LYS A 108 -4.98 9.74 -8.50
CA LYS A 108 -6.14 10.28 -9.22
C LYS A 108 -5.92 11.73 -9.66
N ALA A 109 -5.43 12.57 -8.75
CA ALA A 109 -5.15 13.98 -9.06
C ALA A 109 -4.09 14.10 -10.17
N LEU A 110 -3.02 13.31 -10.12
CA LEU A 110 -2.01 13.29 -11.18
C LEU A 110 -2.58 12.90 -12.54
N MET A 111 -3.47 11.92 -12.58
CA MET A 111 -4.15 11.55 -13.83
C MET A 111 -5.04 12.68 -14.37
N GLU A 112 -5.76 13.38 -13.49
CA GLU A 112 -6.59 14.54 -13.86
C GLU A 112 -5.72 15.69 -14.40
N MET A 113 -4.48 15.84 -13.91
CA MET A 113 -3.47 16.76 -14.45
C MET A 113 -2.84 16.27 -15.76
N GLY A 114 -3.21 15.08 -16.26
CA GLY A 114 -2.67 14.49 -17.49
C GLY A 114 -1.30 13.82 -17.34
N VAL A 115 -0.83 13.57 -16.13
CA VAL A 115 0.45 12.90 -15.88
C VAL A 115 0.24 11.39 -15.94
N LYS A 116 1.06 10.70 -16.74
CA LYS A 116 1.05 9.25 -16.83
C LYS A 116 1.62 8.62 -15.55
N ILE A 117 0.85 7.75 -14.90
CA ILE A 117 1.36 6.94 -13.79
C ILE A 117 2.18 5.78 -14.35
N LEU A 118 3.40 5.62 -13.86
CA LEU A 118 4.31 4.53 -14.20
C LEU A 118 4.26 3.48 -13.09
N GLY A 119 4.03 2.22 -13.46
CA GLY A 119 3.77 1.12 -12.56
C GLY A 119 2.28 0.77 -12.52
N THR A 120 1.75 0.46 -11.33
CA THR A 120 0.33 0.10 -11.17
C THR A 120 -0.56 1.28 -11.54
N SER A 121 -1.60 1.02 -12.34
CA SER A 121 -2.54 2.05 -12.77
C SER A 121 -3.37 2.61 -11.62
N ALA A 122 -3.92 3.80 -11.77
CA ALA A 122 -4.78 4.37 -10.73
C ALA A 122 -6.05 3.55 -10.49
N ASP A 123 -6.60 2.95 -11.53
CA ASP A 123 -7.80 2.10 -11.40
C ASP A 123 -7.49 0.79 -10.67
N ASP A 124 -6.33 0.18 -10.93
CA ASP A 124 -5.89 -1.02 -10.22
C ASP A 124 -5.53 -0.73 -8.76
N VAL A 125 -4.94 0.44 -8.48
CA VAL A 125 -4.70 0.91 -7.10
C VAL A 125 -6.03 1.08 -6.36
N ASP A 126 -7.00 1.76 -6.96
CA ASP A 126 -8.34 1.95 -6.39
C ASP A 126 -9.06 0.61 -6.20
N ALA A 127 -8.94 -0.30 -7.16
CA ALA A 127 -9.52 -1.64 -7.07
C ALA A 127 -8.88 -2.49 -5.94
N ALA A 128 -7.60 -2.28 -5.66
CA ALA A 128 -6.92 -2.97 -4.56
C ALA A 128 -7.28 -2.38 -3.19
N GLU A 129 -7.61 -1.09 -3.11
CA GLU A 129 -8.02 -0.42 -1.88
C GLU A 129 -9.52 -0.59 -1.59
N ASP A 130 -10.35 -0.71 -2.62
CA ASP A 130 -11.78 -0.97 -2.48
C ASP A 130 -12.04 -2.45 -2.18
N ARG A 131 -12.65 -2.73 -1.03
CA ARG A 131 -12.86 -4.10 -0.57
C ARG A 131 -13.74 -4.93 -1.53
N GLU A 132 -14.80 -4.35 -2.04
CA GLU A 132 -15.75 -5.09 -2.90
C GLU A 132 -15.10 -5.41 -4.24
N ARG A 133 -14.44 -4.43 -4.84
CA ARG A 133 -13.68 -4.60 -6.08
C ARG A 133 -12.55 -5.63 -5.91
N PHE A 134 -11.82 -5.56 -4.78
CA PHE A 134 -10.73 -6.50 -4.52
C PHE A 134 -11.25 -7.93 -4.28
N ASP A 135 -12.37 -8.08 -3.57
CA ASP A 135 -13.04 -9.36 -3.38
C ASP A 135 -13.44 -9.99 -4.74
N GLU A 136 -13.98 -9.19 -5.67
CA GLU A 136 -14.29 -9.65 -7.03
C GLU A 136 -13.04 -10.08 -7.81
N ILE A 137 -11.93 -9.36 -7.66
CA ILE A 137 -10.64 -9.72 -8.29
C ILE A 137 -10.17 -11.08 -7.75
N LEU A 138 -10.18 -11.27 -6.42
CA LEU A 138 -9.77 -12.53 -5.82
C LEU A 138 -10.65 -13.71 -6.28
N GLU A 139 -11.97 -13.50 -6.41
CA GLU A 139 -12.88 -14.51 -6.94
C GLU A 139 -12.59 -14.85 -8.41
N LYS A 140 -12.36 -13.85 -9.26
CA LYS A 140 -11.97 -14.05 -10.66
C LYS A 140 -10.63 -14.79 -10.78
N CYS A 141 -9.70 -14.50 -9.88
CA CYS A 141 -8.40 -15.16 -9.82
C CYS A 141 -8.45 -16.54 -9.15
N HIS A 142 -9.59 -16.98 -8.63
CA HIS A 142 -9.73 -18.21 -7.83
C HIS A 142 -8.73 -18.27 -6.67
N ILE A 143 -8.64 -17.17 -5.93
CA ILE A 143 -7.80 -17.02 -4.73
C ILE A 143 -8.71 -17.05 -3.51
N ASP A 144 -8.43 -17.97 -2.58
CA ASP A 144 -9.17 -18.08 -1.34
C ASP A 144 -8.93 -16.87 -0.44
N ARG A 145 -9.99 -16.38 0.18
CA ARG A 145 -9.96 -15.28 1.14
C ARG A 145 -10.77 -15.61 2.40
N PRO A 146 -10.50 -14.96 3.52
CA PRO A 146 -11.37 -15.06 4.69
C PRO A 146 -12.80 -14.66 4.31
N ARG A 147 -13.77 -15.50 4.66
CA ARG A 147 -15.19 -15.17 4.46
C ARG A 147 -15.58 -14.11 5.48
N GLY A 148 -16.30 -13.09 5.05
CA GLY A 148 -16.76 -12.03 5.92
C GLY A 148 -17.90 -11.24 5.28
N SER A 149 -18.45 -10.32 6.07
CA SER A 149 -19.50 -9.40 5.62
C SER A 149 -19.40 -8.09 6.36
N THR A 150 -19.87 -7.03 5.71
CA THR A 150 -20.09 -5.72 6.30
C THR A 150 -21.46 -5.70 6.97
N VAL A 151 -21.55 -5.16 8.17
CA VAL A 151 -22.77 -5.07 8.98
C VAL A 151 -22.89 -3.70 9.60
N PHE A 152 -24.12 -3.30 9.94
CA PHE A 152 -24.43 -2.01 10.56
C PHE A 152 -25.11 -2.17 11.91
N THR A 153 -25.74 -3.31 12.16
CA THR A 153 -26.50 -3.57 13.39
C THR A 153 -25.94 -4.76 14.17
N VAL A 154 -26.27 -4.82 15.46
CA VAL A 154 -25.89 -5.96 16.32
C VAL A 154 -26.56 -7.25 15.85
N GLU A 155 -27.78 -7.17 15.37
CA GLU A 155 -28.55 -8.31 14.87
C GLU A 155 -27.90 -8.90 13.64
N GLU A 156 -27.56 -8.07 12.67
CA GLU A 156 -26.79 -8.48 11.46
C GLU A 156 -25.44 -9.10 11.84
N ALA A 157 -24.74 -8.48 12.81
CA ALA A 157 -23.46 -8.97 13.31
C ALA A 157 -23.56 -10.39 13.87
N LEU A 158 -24.58 -10.66 14.66
CA LEU A 158 -24.82 -11.99 15.24
C LEU A 158 -25.18 -13.01 14.16
N GLU A 159 -26.01 -12.65 13.19
CA GLU A 159 -26.37 -13.53 12.09
C GLU A 159 -25.13 -13.93 11.29
N VAL A 160 -24.32 -12.96 10.90
CA VAL A 160 -23.06 -13.21 10.15
C VAL A 160 -22.09 -14.04 10.98
N ALA A 161 -21.87 -13.71 12.26
CA ALA A 161 -20.95 -14.44 13.13
C ALA A 161 -21.37 -15.91 13.29
N ASN A 162 -22.66 -16.18 13.47
CA ASN A 162 -23.19 -17.53 13.58
C ASN A 162 -23.06 -18.31 12.26
N LYS A 163 -23.26 -17.66 11.12
CA LYS A 163 -23.07 -18.26 9.79
C LYS A 163 -21.60 -18.61 9.54
N LEU A 164 -20.67 -17.74 9.93
CA LEU A 164 -19.23 -17.94 9.81
C LEU A 164 -18.70 -18.98 10.80
N LYS A 165 -19.40 -19.22 11.87
CA LYS A 165 -18.99 -20.00 13.04
C LYS A 165 -17.78 -19.36 13.77
N TYR A 166 -17.83 -19.35 15.09
CA TYR A 166 -16.77 -18.80 15.92
C TYR A 166 -15.43 -19.57 15.80
N PRO A 167 -14.26 -18.92 16.03
CA PRO A 167 -14.10 -17.49 16.32
C PRO A 167 -14.27 -16.62 15.07
N VAL A 168 -14.69 -15.36 15.30
CA VAL A 168 -14.77 -14.32 14.27
C VAL A 168 -13.97 -13.10 14.69
N LEU A 169 -13.48 -12.35 13.71
CA LEU A 169 -12.82 -11.07 13.91
C LEU A 169 -13.82 -9.96 13.61
N VAL A 170 -13.99 -9.04 14.57
CA VAL A 170 -14.85 -7.87 14.42
C VAL A 170 -13.97 -6.63 14.39
N ARG A 171 -14.17 -5.77 13.38
CA ARG A 171 -13.37 -4.54 13.23
C ARG A 171 -14.18 -3.43 12.56
N PRO A 172 -13.97 -2.15 12.93
CA PRO A 172 -14.48 -1.01 12.16
C PRO A 172 -13.84 -0.98 10.75
N SER A 173 -14.56 -0.47 9.75
CA SER A 173 -14.06 -0.41 8.36
C SER A 173 -12.90 0.55 8.16
N TYR A 174 -12.74 1.54 9.04
CA TYR A 174 -11.78 2.65 8.88
C TYR A 174 -10.77 2.73 10.01
N VAL A 175 -10.10 1.63 10.35
CA VAL A 175 -9.09 1.65 11.42
C VAL A 175 -7.72 1.26 10.88
N LEU A 176 -6.73 2.12 11.10
CA LEU A 176 -5.32 1.86 10.78
C LEU A 176 -4.62 1.13 11.94
N GLY A 177 -3.75 0.19 11.60
CA GLY A 177 -2.83 -0.43 12.55
C GLY A 177 -3.48 -1.38 13.56
N GLY A 178 -4.61 -2.01 13.24
CA GLY A 178 -5.22 -3.03 14.10
C GLY A 178 -5.90 -2.51 15.37
N ALA A 179 -5.91 -1.20 15.59
CA ALA A 179 -6.65 -0.61 16.71
C ALA A 179 -8.15 -0.84 16.55
N GLY A 180 -8.83 -1.27 17.65
CA GLY A 180 -10.26 -1.51 17.61
C GLY A 180 -10.69 -2.80 16.92
N MET A 181 -9.79 -3.78 16.75
CA MET A 181 -10.14 -5.14 16.32
C MET A 181 -10.26 -6.06 17.53
N GLU A 182 -11.25 -6.97 17.50
CA GLU A 182 -11.46 -7.95 18.57
C GLU A 182 -11.79 -9.33 18.00
N ILE A 183 -11.18 -10.36 18.58
CA ILE A 183 -11.50 -11.76 18.30
C ILE A 183 -12.65 -12.19 19.22
N CYS A 184 -13.82 -12.38 18.65
CA CYS A 184 -15.01 -12.80 19.37
C CYS A 184 -15.17 -14.32 19.31
N LEU A 185 -15.39 -14.92 20.48
CA LEU A 185 -15.52 -16.37 20.64
C LEU A 185 -16.98 -16.84 20.74
N ASN A 186 -17.89 -15.91 20.97
CA ASN A 186 -19.33 -16.17 21.19
C ASN A 186 -20.16 -14.92 20.94
N ASP A 187 -21.49 -15.06 20.95
CA ASP A 187 -22.46 -13.97 20.75
C ASP A 187 -22.32 -12.84 21.78
N GLY A 188 -21.94 -13.17 23.03
CA GLY A 188 -21.74 -12.18 24.08
C GLY A 188 -20.59 -11.24 23.79
N ASP A 189 -19.49 -11.77 23.26
CA ASP A 189 -18.32 -10.97 22.87
C ASP A 189 -18.67 -10.04 21.71
N VAL A 190 -19.39 -10.53 20.70
CA VAL A 190 -19.85 -9.72 19.55
C VAL A 190 -20.75 -8.57 20.03
N LYS A 191 -21.76 -8.84 20.87
CA LYS A 191 -22.65 -7.80 21.41
C LYS A 191 -21.87 -6.72 22.14
N LYS A 192 -21.01 -7.14 23.08
CA LYS A 192 -20.20 -6.23 23.89
C LYS A 192 -19.31 -5.34 23.02
N PHE A 193 -18.67 -5.92 22.01
CA PHE A 193 -17.74 -5.18 21.17
C PHE A 193 -18.47 -4.24 20.21
N MET A 194 -19.60 -4.66 19.64
CA MET A 194 -20.48 -3.79 18.84
C MET A 194 -20.97 -2.57 19.62
N GLU A 195 -21.32 -2.74 20.91
CA GLU A 195 -21.68 -1.62 21.78
C GLU A 195 -20.52 -0.63 21.97
N ILE A 196 -19.29 -1.11 22.11
CA ILE A 196 -18.09 -0.28 22.25
C ILE A 196 -17.85 0.52 20.96
N ILE A 197 -17.90 -0.15 19.81
CA ILE A 197 -17.70 0.51 18.51
C ILE A 197 -18.79 1.57 18.27
N ASN A 198 -20.06 1.24 18.48
CA ASN A 198 -21.18 2.15 18.26
C ASN A 198 -21.13 3.40 19.15
N ARG A 199 -20.47 3.33 20.32
CA ARG A 199 -20.23 4.52 21.16
C ARG A 199 -19.12 5.42 20.64
N GLN A 200 -18.12 4.84 19.97
CA GLN A 200 -16.93 5.55 19.50
C GLN A 200 -17.06 6.02 18.04
N TYR A 201 -17.71 5.24 17.22
CA TYR A 201 -17.78 5.41 15.77
C TYR A 201 -19.23 5.29 15.29
N GLN A 202 -20.05 6.31 15.58
CA GLN A 202 -21.43 6.36 15.10
C GLN A 202 -21.45 6.38 13.56
N GLU A 203 -22.27 5.50 12.94
CA GLU A 203 -22.56 5.43 11.49
C GLU A 203 -21.47 4.84 10.59
N HIS A 204 -20.48 4.12 11.08
CA HIS A 204 -19.52 3.43 10.23
C HIS A 204 -19.84 1.95 10.08
N PRO A 205 -19.66 1.37 8.87
CA PRO A 205 -19.81 -0.05 8.66
C PRO A 205 -18.77 -0.84 9.47
N ILE A 206 -19.21 -1.96 10.03
CA ILE A 206 -18.37 -2.87 10.81
C ILE A 206 -18.16 -4.14 9.99
N LEU A 207 -16.95 -4.64 10.00
CA LEU A 207 -16.57 -5.85 9.30
C LEU A 207 -16.53 -7.02 10.27
N ILE A 208 -17.16 -8.13 9.86
CA ILE A 208 -17.09 -9.40 10.57
C ILE A 208 -16.50 -10.43 9.64
N ASP A 209 -15.30 -10.88 9.96
CA ASP A 209 -14.55 -11.84 9.17
C ASP A 209 -14.36 -13.14 9.96
N LYS A 210 -14.28 -14.27 9.24
CA LYS A 210 -13.85 -15.53 9.85
C LYS A 210 -12.43 -15.38 10.36
N TYR A 211 -12.22 -15.58 11.65
CA TYR A 211 -10.86 -15.58 12.20
C TYR A 211 -10.11 -16.83 11.71
N LEU A 212 -8.96 -16.61 11.09
CA LEU A 212 -8.06 -17.64 10.65
C LEU A 212 -6.80 -17.61 11.51
N SER A 213 -6.46 -18.73 12.11
CA SER A 213 -5.17 -18.91 12.80
C SER A 213 -4.19 -19.57 11.85
N GLY A 214 -2.93 -19.15 11.88
CA GLY A 214 -1.91 -19.72 11.03
C GLY A 214 -0.58 -18.98 11.09
N LYS A 215 0.27 -19.29 10.15
CA LYS A 215 1.50 -18.54 9.87
C LYS A 215 1.18 -17.41 8.90
N GLU A 216 1.75 -16.25 9.16
CA GLU A 216 1.70 -15.11 8.27
C GLU A 216 2.93 -15.12 7.37
N VAL A 217 2.72 -14.85 6.09
CA VAL A 217 3.75 -14.78 5.08
C VAL A 217 3.53 -13.55 4.21
N GLU A 218 4.61 -12.99 3.71
CA GLU A 218 4.59 -11.86 2.80
C GLU A 218 5.30 -12.21 1.50
N VAL A 219 4.79 -11.67 0.40
CA VAL A 219 5.37 -11.81 -0.93
C VAL A 219 5.34 -10.47 -1.63
N ASP A 220 6.52 -9.98 -1.98
CA ASP A 220 6.65 -8.86 -2.90
C ASP A 220 6.81 -9.38 -4.32
N ALA A 221 6.12 -8.76 -5.26
CA ALA A 221 6.22 -9.13 -6.67
C ALA A 221 6.20 -7.89 -7.56
N ILE A 222 6.97 -7.97 -8.63
CA ILE A 222 6.95 -6.97 -9.70
C ILE A 222 6.53 -7.69 -10.98
N CYS A 223 5.59 -7.11 -11.71
CA CYS A 223 5.13 -7.67 -12.97
C CYS A 223 5.16 -6.65 -14.10
N ASP A 224 5.35 -7.18 -15.32
CA ASP A 224 5.21 -6.47 -16.57
C ASP A 224 4.53 -7.37 -17.61
N GLU A 225 4.47 -6.93 -18.87
CA GLU A 225 3.92 -7.70 -19.99
C GLU A 225 4.67 -9.01 -20.29
N HIS A 226 5.89 -9.16 -19.79
CA HIS A 226 6.75 -10.31 -20.04
C HIS A 226 6.70 -11.35 -18.92
N GLY A 227 6.38 -10.95 -17.68
CA GLY A 227 6.32 -11.90 -16.59
C GLY A 227 6.16 -11.29 -15.21
N VAL A 228 6.28 -12.19 -14.22
CA VAL A 228 6.18 -11.85 -12.80
C VAL A 228 7.48 -12.24 -12.12
N LEU A 229 8.17 -11.28 -11.55
CA LEU A 229 9.35 -11.49 -10.70
C LEU A 229 8.89 -11.61 -9.24
N ILE A 230 9.16 -12.75 -8.63
CA ILE A 230 8.95 -13.02 -7.21
C ILE A 230 10.32 -13.31 -6.61
N PRO A 231 10.95 -12.35 -5.90
CA PRO A 231 12.27 -12.57 -5.30
C PRO A 231 12.27 -13.70 -4.28
N GLY A 232 11.17 -13.84 -3.54
CA GLY A 232 10.99 -14.92 -2.58
C GLY A 232 9.77 -14.71 -1.69
N ILE A 233 9.66 -15.57 -0.68
CA ILE A 233 8.57 -15.56 0.30
C ILE A 233 9.17 -15.32 1.67
N MET A 234 8.69 -14.33 2.39
CA MET A 234 9.03 -14.02 3.77
C MET A 234 8.07 -14.72 4.73
N GLU A 235 8.56 -15.17 5.85
CA GLU A 235 7.77 -15.80 6.91
C GLU A 235 7.89 -14.97 8.19
N HIS A 236 6.75 -14.62 8.79
CA HIS A 236 6.73 -13.96 10.09
C HIS A 236 7.05 -14.94 11.22
N VAL A 237 7.88 -14.51 12.15
CA VAL A 237 8.23 -15.31 13.35
C VAL A 237 7.03 -15.34 14.29
N GLU A 238 6.35 -14.22 14.44
CA GLU A 238 5.17 -14.06 15.28
C GLU A 238 3.96 -14.79 14.66
N ARG A 239 2.93 -14.94 15.46
CA ARG A 239 1.65 -15.49 15.00
C ARG A 239 0.90 -14.48 14.13
N ALA A 240 0.05 -14.97 13.25
CA ALA A 240 -0.83 -14.14 12.44
C ALA A 240 -1.64 -13.14 13.28
N GLY A 241 -1.75 -11.92 12.77
CA GLY A 241 -2.47 -10.81 13.41
C GLY A 241 -1.60 -9.86 14.22
N VAL A 242 -0.28 -10.10 14.32
CA VAL A 242 0.67 -9.09 14.78
C VAL A 242 0.97 -8.14 13.62
N HIS A 243 0.95 -6.83 13.87
CA HIS A 243 1.25 -5.84 12.83
C HIS A 243 2.63 -6.08 12.21
N SER A 244 2.75 -5.97 10.89
CA SER A 244 4.01 -6.27 10.18
C SER A 244 5.20 -5.42 10.66
N GLY A 245 4.95 -4.16 11.03
CA GLY A 245 5.97 -3.28 11.62
C GLY A 245 6.49 -3.72 13.00
N ASP A 246 5.76 -4.57 13.70
CA ASP A 246 6.11 -5.13 15.01
C ASP A 246 6.52 -6.61 14.93
N SER A 247 6.61 -7.16 13.72
CA SER A 247 6.89 -8.56 13.46
C SER A 247 8.27 -8.73 12.84
N ILE A 248 8.94 -9.83 13.16
CA ILE A 248 10.21 -10.22 12.53
C ILE A 248 9.90 -11.06 11.30
N SER A 249 10.26 -10.56 10.13
CA SER A 249 10.19 -11.31 8.88
C SER A 249 11.51 -12.01 8.57
N VAL A 250 11.44 -13.29 8.24
CA VAL A 250 12.61 -14.13 7.89
C VAL A 250 12.56 -14.45 6.39
N TYR A 251 13.64 -14.13 5.71
CA TYR A 251 13.84 -14.45 4.29
C TYR A 251 15.08 -15.35 4.10
N PRO A 252 15.00 -16.40 3.29
CA PRO A 252 13.78 -17.03 2.76
C PRO A 252 12.97 -17.73 3.85
N SER A 253 11.68 -18.01 3.59
CA SER A 253 10.80 -18.69 4.54
C SER A 253 11.38 -20.06 4.94
N GLN A 254 11.37 -20.37 6.25
CA GLN A 254 12.05 -21.53 6.83
C GLN A 254 11.11 -22.72 7.09
N LYS A 255 9.88 -22.44 7.51
CA LYS A 255 8.94 -23.46 8.01
C LYS A 255 7.75 -23.69 7.06
N ILE A 256 7.65 -22.92 6.00
CA ILE A 256 6.57 -23.06 5.02
C ILE A 256 6.89 -24.26 4.11
N LYS A 257 5.92 -25.17 4.01
CA LYS A 257 6.06 -26.38 3.16
C LYS A 257 6.07 -26.00 1.67
N ASP A 258 6.82 -26.73 0.87
CA ASP A 258 7.01 -26.39 -0.56
C ASP A 258 5.69 -26.29 -1.35
N HIS A 259 4.75 -27.20 -1.14
CA HIS A 259 3.46 -27.13 -1.81
C HIS A 259 2.65 -25.87 -1.46
N ILE A 260 2.86 -25.28 -0.27
CA ILE A 260 2.26 -24.01 0.11
C ILE A 260 2.97 -22.86 -0.61
N LYS A 261 4.31 -22.91 -0.70
CA LYS A 261 5.08 -21.94 -1.48
C LYS A 261 4.64 -21.93 -2.94
N ASP A 262 4.46 -23.11 -3.53
CA ASP A 262 3.97 -23.24 -4.90
C ASP A 262 2.57 -22.62 -5.07
N THR A 263 1.67 -22.84 -4.11
CA THR A 263 0.34 -22.22 -4.10
C THR A 263 0.43 -20.69 -4.01
N ILE A 264 1.29 -20.16 -3.14
CA ILE A 264 1.49 -18.72 -2.98
C ILE A 264 2.02 -18.10 -4.28
N VAL A 265 3.03 -18.72 -4.90
CA VAL A 265 3.58 -18.29 -6.19
C VAL A 265 2.51 -18.29 -7.29
N GLU A 266 1.69 -19.33 -7.34
CA GLU A 266 0.61 -19.43 -8.30
C GLU A 266 -0.47 -18.35 -8.08
N TYR A 267 -0.85 -18.08 -6.82
CA TYR A 267 -1.78 -17.01 -6.47
C TYR A 267 -1.22 -15.64 -6.87
N THR A 268 0.04 -15.38 -6.53
CA THR A 268 0.73 -14.13 -6.90
C THR A 268 0.73 -13.91 -8.41
N LYS A 269 1.05 -14.96 -9.19
CA LYS A 269 1.04 -14.89 -10.67
C LYS A 269 -0.35 -14.65 -11.26
N ARG A 270 -1.39 -15.20 -10.64
CA ARG A 270 -2.77 -14.96 -11.08
C ARG A 270 -3.24 -13.55 -10.78
N LEU A 271 -2.86 -13.03 -9.62
CA LEU A 271 -3.22 -11.68 -9.20
C LEU A 271 -2.47 -10.61 -10.03
N ALA A 272 -1.27 -10.91 -10.48
CA ALA A 272 -0.43 -9.99 -11.27
C ALA A 272 -0.85 -9.86 -12.76
N LYS A 273 -1.75 -10.72 -13.25
CA LYS A 273 -2.28 -10.70 -14.63
C LYS A 273 -3.55 -9.89 -14.75
#